data_e944c1697692ed8961e1b3ee7ec80c8d
#
_entry.id   e944c1697692ed8961e1b3ee7ec80c8d
#
_cell.length_a   1.000
_cell.length_b   1.000
_cell.length_c   1.000
_cell.angle_alpha   90.00
_cell.angle_beta   90.00
_cell.angle_gamma   90.00
#
_symmetry.space_group_name_H-M   'P 1'
#
loop_
_entity.id
_entity.type
_entity.pdbx_description
1 polymer ?
#
loop_
_entity_poly.entity_id
_entity_poly.type
_entity_poly.pdbx_seq_one_letter_code
_entity_poly.pdbx_strand_id
1 'polypeptide(L)'
;MVAGWPGLQYDPNEALAHLRQADPTLGKLIDEVGPYLIEIHEMMDPFQMLVRSIVNQQLSGKAAAAILGRVVRAVGEDPLTPASVLRTPDQTLRDAGLSWAKVASVKDLAARVLDETVPTLNELHELDNEEIVERLTVVRGIGRWTVEMLLIFRLGRADILPVTDLGVRKGYMLIFGLDELPAPRDLEQRCEHWRPYRSAASWYLWRAADAAP
;
A
#
# COMPACT_ATOMS: atom_id res chain seq x y z
N MET A 1 2.39 6.23 18.13
CA MET A 1 1.70 7.29 17.33
C MET A 1 2.28 8.64 17.74
N VAL A 2 2.62 9.46 16.77
CA VAL A 2 3.14 10.81 17.02
C VAL A 2 1.96 11.74 17.38
N ALA A 3 2.11 12.57 18.40
CA ALA A 3 1.05 13.47 18.85
C ALA A 3 0.64 14.44 17.74
N GLY A 4 -0.65 14.53 17.44
CA GLY A 4 -1.19 15.38 16.37
C GLY A 4 -1.23 14.76 14.96
N TRP A 5 -0.66 13.56 14.79
CA TRP A 5 -0.63 12.84 13.50
C TRP A 5 -1.06 11.39 13.70
N PRO A 6 -2.36 11.13 13.86
CA PRO A 6 -2.86 9.78 14.15
C PRO A 6 -2.47 8.82 13.02
N GLY A 7 -1.89 7.69 13.41
CA GLY A 7 -1.47 6.63 12.49
C GLY A 7 -0.06 6.77 11.89
N LEU A 8 0.56 7.96 11.87
CA LEU A 8 1.95 8.11 11.45
C LEU A 8 2.93 7.65 12.54
N GLN A 9 4.04 7.05 12.12
CA GLN A 9 5.13 6.61 13.01
C GLN A 9 6.29 7.61 13.04
N TYR A 10 6.13 8.80 12.45
CA TYR A 10 7.14 9.86 12.38
C TYR A 10 6.48 11.23 12.43
N ASP A 11 7.24 12.25 12.79
CA ASP A 11 6.81 13.65 12.73
C ASP A 11 6.97 14.18 11.28
N PRO A 12 5.88 14.59 10.63
CA PRO A 12 5.95 15.15 9.29
C PRO A 12 6.81 16.41 9.18
N ASN A 13 6.85 17.24 10.22
CA ASN A 13 7.66 18.46 10.18
C ASN A 13 9.17 18.13 10.16
N GLU A 14 9.59 17.15 10.97
CA GLU A 14 10.96 16.64 10.95
C GLU A 14 11.29 16.01 9.60
N ALA A 15 10.36 15.20 9.06
CA ALA A 15 10.53 14.57 7.76
C ALA A 15 10.73 15.60 6.64
N LEU A 16 9.87 16.62 6.58
CA LEU A 16 9.95 17.66 5.55
C LEU A 16 11.19 18.55 5.72
N ALA A 17 11.60 18.86 6.95
CA ALA A 17 12.83 19.59 7.21
C ALA A 17 14.06 18.80 6.71
N HIS A 18 14.11 17.49 7.03
CA HIS A 18 15.16 16.60 6.54
C HIS A 18 15.21 16.54 5.02
N LEU A 19 14.08 16.28 4.37
CA LEU A 19 14.01 16.15 2.90
C LEU A 19 14.42 17.42 2.18
N ARG A 20 14.05 18.62 2.68
CA ARG A 20 14.48 19.90 2.13
C ARG A 20 16.00 20.09 2.22
N GLN A 21 16.59 19.64 3.32
CA GLN A 21 18.04 19.75 3.51
C GLN A 21 18.80 18.71 2.68
N ALA A 22 18.27 17.49 2.58
CA ALA A 22 18.90 16.38 1.88
C ALA A 22 18.86 16.57 0.35
N ASP A 23 17.77 17.17 -0.18
CA ASP A 23 17.57 17.32 -1.61
C ASP A 23 16.86 18.64 -1.95
N PRO A 24 17.61 19.65 -2.46
CA PRO A 24 17.02 20.94 -2.81
C PRO A 24 15.96 20.87 -3.93
N THR A 25 16.02 19.86 -4.83
CA THR A 25 15.02 19.67 -5.90
C THR A 25 13.71 19.17 -5.31
N LEU A 26 13.79 18.17 -4.43
CA LEU A 26 12.63 17.70 -3.68
C LEU A 26 12.09 18.79 -2.74
N GLY A 27 12.98 19.60 -2.15
CA GLY A 27 12.62 20.77 -1.33
C GLY A 27 11.75 21.77 -2.07
N LYS A 28 12.09 22.10 -3.33
CA LYS A 28 11.26 22.96 -4.20
C LYS A 28 9.89 22.34 -4.46
N LEU A 29 9.82 21.05 -4.77
CA LEU A 29 8.54 20.36 -4.94
C LEU A 29 7.67 20.43 -3.67
N ILE A 30 8.27 20.23 -2.49
CA ILE A 30 7.57 20.34 -1.21
C ILE A 30 6.97 21.73 -1.03
N ASP A 31 7.69 22.78 -1.40
CA ASP A 31 7.22 24.16 -1.27
C ASP A 31 6.12 24.50 -2.31
N GLU A 32 6.21 23.95 -3.52
CA GLU A 32 5.22 24.12 -4.59
C GLU A 32 3.91 23.38 -4.31
N VAL A 33 3.98 22.14 -3.84
CA VAL A 33 2.80 21.31 -3.50
C VAL A 33 2.14 21.77 -2.21
N GLY A 34 2.93 22.27 -1.26
CA GLY A 34 2.45 22.78 0.02
C GLY A 34 2.28 21.68 1.08
N PRO A 35 1.21 21.74 1.91
CA PRO A 35 1.07 20.89 3.09
C PRO A 35 1.09 19.39 2.80
N TYR A 36 1.75 18.64 3.68
CA TYR A 36 1.73 17.18 3.63
C TYR A 36 0.40 16.66 4.16
N LEU A 37 -0.48 16.20 3.25
CA LEU A 37 -1.85 15.79 3.54
C LEU A 37 -2.04 14.28 3.36
N ILE A 38 -1.08 13.48 3.80
CA ILE A 38 -1.26 12.02 3.77
C ILE A 38 -2.35 11.61 4.77
N GLU A 39 -3.26 10.77 4.29
CA GLU A 39 -4.28 10.15 5.13
C GLU A 39 -3.87 8.73 5.50
N ILE A 40 -3.75 8.47 6.80
CA ILE A 40 -3.53 7.12 7.31
C ILE A 40 -4.89 6.53 7.68
N HIS A 41 -5.28 5.51 6.95
CA HIS A 41 -6.56 4.85 7.17
C HIS A 41 -6.38 3.73 8.21
N GLU A 42 -7.19 3.77 9.25
CA GLU A 42 -7.18 2.75 10.29
C GLU A 42 -7.36 1.34 9.69
N MET A 43 -6.56 0.41 10.17
CA MET A 43 -6.64 -1.00 9.80
C MET A 43 -7.09 -1.79 11.03
N MET A 44 -8.35 -2.25 11.01
CA MET A 44 -8.91 -3.05 12.11
C MET A 44 -8.56 -4.53 11.97
N ASP A 45 -8.51 -5.04 10.74
CA ASP A 45 -8.29 -6.45 10.43
C ASP A 45 -7.46 -6.60 9.14
N PRO A 46 -6.24 -7.17 9.21
CA PRO A 46 -5.40 -7.42 8.05
C PRO A 46 -6.07 -8.29 6.97
N PHE A 47 -6.83 -9.32 7.36
CA PHE A 47 -7.53 -10.19 6.42
C PHE A 47 -8.53 -9.40 5.58
N GLN A 48 -9.41 -8.61 6.22
CA GLN A 48 -10.40 -7.78 5.53
C GLN A 48 -9.75 -6.79 4.56
N MET A 49 -8.66 -6.16 5.01
CA MET A 49 -7.93 -5.20 4.20
C MET A 49 -7.29 -5.86 2.97
N LEU A 50 -6.65 -7.03 3.13
CA LEU A 50 -6.03 -7.76 2.03
C LEU A 50 -7.06 -8.35 1.06
N VAL A 51 -8.22 -8.85 1.55
CA VAL A 51 -9.34 -9.23 0.68
C VAL A 51 -9.79 -8.04 -0.17
N ARG A 52 -9.99 -6.88 0.44
CA ARG A 52 -10.36 -5.65 -0.28
C ARG A 52 -9.29 -5.26 -1.31
N SER A 53 -8.03 -5.37 -0.97
CA SER A 53 -6.91 -5.09 -1.89
C SER A 53 -6.94 -6.03 -3.11
N ILE A 54 -7.11 -7.34 -2.91
CA ILE A 54 -7.24 -8.34 -4.00
C ILE A 54 -8.43 -8.02 -4.90
N VAL A 55 -9.59 -7.69 -4.30
CA VAL A 55 -10.80 -7.36 -5.07
C VAL A 55 -10.62 -6.10 -5.90
N ASN A 56 -9.92 -5.09 -5.37
CA ASN A 56 -9.71 -3.80 -6.04
C ASN A 56 -8.76 -3.86 -7.25
N GLN A 57 -7.87 -4.84 -7.31
CA GLN A 57 -6.89 -4.92 -8.41
C GLN A 57 -7.55 -4.82 -9.79
N GLN A 58 -7.04 -3.90 -10.63
CA GLN A 58 -7.50 -3.66 -12.02
C GLN A 58 -8.99 -3.27 -12.15
N LEU A 59 -9.58 -2.71 -11.11
CA LEU A 59 -10.97 -2.24 -11.11
C LEU A 59 -11.06 -0.80 -10.64
N SER A 60 -12.12 -0.10 -11.06
CA SER A 60 -12.48 1.17 -10.42
C SER A 60 -13.01 0.90 -9.00
N GLY A 61 -12.81 1.85 -8.09
CA GLY A 61 -13.28 1.72 -6.71
C GLY A 61 -14.78 1.39 -6.61
N LYS A 62 -15.62 1.97 -7.48
CA LYS A 62 -17.07 1.69 -7.53
C LYS A 62 -17.37 0.23 -7.94
N ALA A 63 -16.67 -0.28 -8.94
CA ALA A 63 -16.84 -1.67 -9.39
C ALA A 63 -16.36 -2.65 -8.31
N ALA A 64 -15.22 -2.40 -7.71
CA ALA A 64 -14.67 -3.23 -6.64
C ALA A 64 -15.58 -3.26 -5.40
N ALA A 65 -16.12 -2.12 -4.97
CA ALA A 65 -17.06 -2.06 -3.85
C ALA A 65 -18.35 -2.86 -4.14
N ALA A 66 -18.86 -2.79 -5.36
CA ALA A 66 -20.03 -3.56 -5.77
C ALA A 66 -19.77 -5.09 -5.76
N ILE A 67 -18.57 -5.52 -6.21
CA ILE A 67 -18.16 -6.92 -6.17
C ILE A 67 -18.00 -7.39 -4.73
N LEU A 68 -17.27 -6.62 -3.90
CA LEU A 68 -17.07 -6.97 -2.49
C LEU A 68 -18.42 -7.13 -1.76
N GLY A 69 -19.38 -6.23 -1.96
CA GLY A 69 -20.71 -6.34 -1.38
C GLY A 69 -21.48 -7.58 -1.85
N ARG A 70 -21.27 -8.06 -3.09
CA ARG A 70 -21.83 -9.33 -3.56
C ARG A 70 -21.15 -10.54 -2.92
N VAL A 71 -19.83 -10.49 -2.76
CA VAL A 71 -19.06 -11.55 -2.08
C VAL A 71 -19.51 -11.69 -0.64
N VAL A 72 -19.63 -10.61 0.13
CA VAL A 72 -20.14 -10.61 1.51
C VAL A 72 -21.52 -11.27 1.58
N ARG A 73 -22.46 -10.87 0.70
CA ARG A 73 -23.79 -11.48 0.66
C ARG A 73 -23.77 -12.96 0.27
N ALA A 74 -22.92 -13.35 -0.67
CA ALA A 74 -22.81 -14.75 -1.13
C ALA A 74 -22.19 -15.66 -0.08
N VAL A 75 -21.25 -15.16 0.72
CA VAL A 75 -20.65 -15.86 1.87
C VAL A 75 -21.64 -15.93 3.05
N GLY A 76 -22.51 -14.91 3.20
CA GLY A 76 -23.50 -14.84 4.26
C GLY A 76 -22.93 -14.43 5.62
N GLU A 77 -21.76 -13.80 5.65
CA GLU A 77 -21.08 -13.36 6.88
C GLU A 77 -20.44 -11.98 6.66
N ASP A 78 -20.71 -11.04 7.56
CA ASP A 78 -20.18 -9.67 7.56
C ASP A 78 -19.75 -9.26 8.98
N PRO A 79 -18.46 -9.01 9.23
CA PRO A 79 -17.36 -9.08 8.27
C PRO A 79 -17.00 -10.51 7.84
N LEU A 80 -16.38 -10.64 6.65
CA LEU A 80 -15.87 -11.93 6.16
C LEU A 80 -14.84 -12.49 7.14
N THR A 81 -14.88 -13.80 7.39
CA THR A 81 -13.83 -14.50 8.12
C THR A 81 -13.05 -15.45 7.21
N PRO A 82 -11.78 -15.79 7.54
CA PRO A 82 -11.03 -16.79 6.79
C PRO A 82 -11.79 -18.11 6.66
N ALA A 83 -12.41 -18.57 7.75
CA ALA A 83 -13.16 -19.81 7.78
C ALA A 83 -14.41 -19.76 6.87
N SER A 84 -15.14 -18.64 6.85
CA SER A 84 -16.32 -18.48 5.99
C SER A 84 -15.96 -18.49 4.51
N VAL A 85 -14.87 -17.80 4.16
CA VAL A 85 -14.36 -17.79 2.78
C VAL A 85 -13.94 -19.19 2.34
N LEU A 86 -13.23 -19.96 3.17
CA LEU A 86 -12.81 -21.31 2.82
C LEU A 86 -13.98 -22.28 2.66
N ARG A 87 -15.04 -22.16 3.47
CA ARG A 87 -16.25 -23.00 3.35
C ARG A 87 -17.08 -22.69 2.10
N THR A 88 -17.02 -21.47 1.60
CA THR A 88 -17.81 -21.05 0.43
C THR A 88 -17.30 -21.72 -0.86
N PRO A 89 -18.15 -22.36 -1.66
CA PRO A 89 -17.73 -22.96 -2.92
C PRO A 89 -17.11 -21.91 -3.86
N ASP A 90 -16.08 -22.30 -4.62
CA ASP A 90 -15.37 -21.39 -5.55
C ASP A 90 -16.32 -20.80 -6.60
N GLN A 91 -17.27 -21.60 -7.09
CA GLN A 91 -18.28 -21.14 -8.06
C GLN A 91 -19.13 -20.02 -7.47
N THR A 92 -19.51 -20.09 -6.19
CA THR A 92 -20.28 -19.04 -5.49
C THR A 92 -19.52 -17.72 -5.46
N LEU A 93 -18.21 -17.76 -5.16
CA LEU A 93 -17.34 -16.58 -5.19
C LEU A 93 -17.16 -16.03 -6.62
N ARG A 94 -17.09 -16.94 -7.61
CA ARG A 94 -17.03 -16.60 -9.03
C ARG A 94 -18.31 -15.87 -9.49
N ASP A 95 -19.47 -16.37 -9.12
CA ASP A 95 -20.79 -15.83 -9.48
C ASP A 95 -21.03 -14.45 -8.79
N ALA A 96 -20.42 -14.22 -7.63
CA ALA A 96 -20.37 -12.92 -6.96
C ALA A 96 -19.53 -11.88 -7.73
N GLY A 97 -18.74 -12.31 -8.74
CA GLY A 97 -18.00 -11.43 -9.66
C GLY A 97 -16.49 -11.42 -9.50
N LEU A 98 -15.93 -12.36 -8.72
CA LEU A 98 -14.47 -12.53 -8.68
C LEU A 98 -13.99 -13.24 -9.96
N SER A 99 -12.82 -12.88 -10.48
CA SER A 99 -12.13 -13.72 -11.47
C SER A 99 -11.62 -15.00 -10.79
N TRP A 100 -11.38 -16.07 -11.55
CA TRP A 100 -10.79 -17.30 -11.01
C TRP A 100 -9.47 -17.05 -10.27
N ALA A 101 -8.64 -16.14 -10.79
CA ALA A 101 -7.41 -15.74 -10.12
C ALA A 101 -7.68 -15.10 -8.76
N LYS A 102 -8.68 -14.22 -8.64
CA LYS A 102 -9.06 -13.58 -7.39
C LYS A 102 -9.71 -14.56 -6.41
N VAL A 103 -10.50 -15.52 -6.89
CA VAL A 103 -11.03 -16.63 -6.05
C VAL A 103 -9.88 -17.40 -5.42
N ALA A 104 -8.90 -17.83 -6.24
CA ALA A 104 -7.73 -18.53 -5.73
C ALA A 104 -6.90 -17.67 -4.74
N SER A 105 -6.75 -16.37 -5.01
CA SER A 105 -6.02 -15.46 -4.12
C SER A 105 -6.71 -15.24 -2.78
N VAL A 106 -8.02 -15.05 -2.77
CA VAL A 106 -8.80 -14.85 -1.52
C VAL A 106 -8.81 -16.14 -0.68
N LYS A 107 -8.88 -17.30 -1.32
CA LYS A 107 -8.79 -18.61 -0.65
C LYS A 107 -7.39 -18.87 -0.07
N ASP A 108 -6.34 -18.56 -0.83
CA ASP A 108 -4.95 -18.70 -0.35
C ASP A 108 -4.71 -17.77 0.85
N LEU A 109 -5.16 -16.50 0.75
CA LEU A 109 -5.09 -15.57 1.88
C LEU A 109 -5.80 -16.12 3.12
N ALA A 110 -7.03 -16.65 2.96
CA ALA A 110 -7.80 -17.21 4.06
C ALA A 110 -7.10 -18.41 4.72
N ALA A 111 -6.48 -19.28 3.92
CA ALA A 111 -5.70 -20.41 4.44
C ALA A 111 -4.48 -19.93 5.23
N ARG A 112 -3.75 -18.91 4.71
CA ARG A 112 -2.53 -18.38 5.33
C ARG A 112 -2.78 -17.52 6.57
N VAL A 113 -3.99 -17.01 6.76
CA VAL A 113 -4.38 -16.40 8.04
C VAL A 113 -4.62 -17.49 9.09
N LEU A 114 -5.22 -18.64 8.71
CA LEU A 114 -5.48 -19.73 9.65
C LEU A 114 -4.22 -20.54 10.03
N ASP A 115 -3.21 -20.55 9.17
CA ASP A 115 -1.91 -21.18 9.46
C ASP A 115 -0.88 -20.19 10.05
N GLU A 116 -1.34 -18.97 10.41
CA GLU A 116 -0.54 -17.91 11.04
C GLU A 116 0.64 -17.38 10.17
N THR A 117 0.67 -17.70 8.87
CA THR A 117 1.67 -17.12 7.93
C THR A 117 1.44 -15.61 7.77
N VAL A 118 0.17 -15.19 7.61
CA VAL A 118 -0.21 -13.77 7.58
C VAL A 118 -0.25 -13.23 8.99
N PRO A 119 0.52 -12.15 9.29
CA PRO A 119 0.59 -11.58 10.62
C PRO A 119 -0.74 -10.99 11.09
N THR A 120 -0.99 -11.08 12.38
CA THR A 120 -2.03 -10.31 13.07
C THR A 120 -1.73 -8.82 13.04
N LEU A 121 -2.71 -7.97 13.36
CA LEU A 121 -2.50 -6.52 13.43
C LEU A 121 -1.42 -6.14 14.45
N ASN A 122 -1.38 -6.82 15.60
CA ASN A 122 -0.38 -6.55 16.63
C ASN A 122 1.04 -6.89 16.12
N GLU A 123 1.21 -8.05 15.51
CA GLU A 123 2.50 -8.42 14.91
C GLU A 123 2.94 -7.45 13.81
N LEU A 124 2.01 -6.96 12.96
CA LEU A 124 2.33 -5.97 11.92
C LEU A 124 2.88 -4.65 12.50
N HIS A 125 2.54 -4.31 13.73
CA HIS A 125 3.12 -3.13 14.39
C HIS A 125 4.53 -3.38 14.95
N GLU A 126 4.86 -4.62 15.28
CA GLU A 126 6.14 -5.03 15.89
C GLU A 126 7.20 -5.42 14.86
N LEU A 127 6.80 -6.05 13.75
CA LEU A 127 7.67 -6.52 12.68
C LEU A 127 8.34 -5.36 11.92
N ASP A 128 9.54 -5.60 11.38
CA ASP A 128 10.15 -4.67 10.45
C ASP A 128 9.50 -4.70 9.06
N ASN A 129 9.85 -3.74 8.21
CA ASN A 129 9.21 -3.58 6.90
C ASN A 129 9.48 -4.76 5.96
N GLU A 130 10.69 -5.31 5.95
CA GLU A 130 11.05 -6.42 5.06
C GLU A 130 10.44 -7.74 5.54
N GLU A 131 10.38 -7.98 6.85
CA GLU A 131 9.66 -9.13 7.43
C GLU A 131 8.18 -9.11 7.03
N ILE A 132 7.53 -7.94 7.07
CA ILE A 132 6.13 -7.80 6.61
C ILE A 132 6.04 -8.11 5.11
N VAL A 133 6.97 -7.59 4.30
CA VAL A 133 7.01 -7.86 2.86
C VAL A 133 7.16 -9.36 2.61
N GLU A 134 8.11 -10.02 3.25
CA GLU A 134 8.35 -11.46 3.11
C GLU A 134 7.10 -12.28 3.49
N ARG A 135 6.50 -12.00 4.64
CA ARG A 135 5.33 -12.74 5.13
C ARG A 135 4.08 -12.52 4.29
N LEU A 136 3.87 -11.34 3.72
CA LEU A 136 2.66 -11.04 2.95
C LEU A 136 2.79 -11.38 1.46
N THR A 137 3.99 -11.34 0.88
CA THR A 137 4.17 -11.64 -0.55
C THR A 137 4.10 -13.13 -0.89
N VAL A 138 4.12 -14.02 0.09
CA VAL A 138 3.83 -15.45 -0.12
C VAL A 138 2.36 -15.70 -0.45
N VAL A 139 1.47 -14.74 -0.11
CA VAL A 139 0.04 -14.82 -0.44
C VAL A 139 -0.14 -14.60 -1.94
N ARG A 140 -0.85 -15.52 -2.59
CA ARG A 140 -1.13 -15.41 -4.01
C ARG A 140 -1.82 -14.09 -4.36
N GLY A 141 -1.26 -13.36 -5.32
CA GLY A 141 -1.80 -12.08 -5.79
C GLY A 141 -1.48 -10.89 -4.91
N ILE A 142 -0.71 -11.06 -3.84
CA ILE A 142 -0.14 -9.96 -3.05
C ILE A 142 1.31 -9.79 -3.46
N GLY A 143 1.59 -8.70 -4.17
CA GLY A 143 2.95 -8.32 -4.55
C GLY A 143 3.54 -7.29 -3.60
N ARG A 144 4.87 -7.07 -3.68
CA ARG A 144 5.62 -6.09 -2.89
C ARG A 144 4.95 -4.72 -2.91
N TRP A 145 4.55 -4.22 -4.07
CA TRP A 145 3.86 -2.93 -4.19
C TRP A 145 2.59 -2.85 -3.33
N THR A 146 1.80 -3.92 -3.27
CA THR A 146 0.58 -3.95 -2.43
C THR A 146 0.94 -3.83 -0.94
N VAL A 147 2.04 -4.49 -0.53
CA VAL A 147 2.53 -4.41 0.85
C VAL A 147 3.10 -3.03 1.15
N GLU A 148 3.83 -2.43 0.23
CA GLU A 148 4.33 -1.05 0.36
C GLU A 148 3.20 -0.04 0.55
N MET A 149 2.08 -0.19 -0.18
CA MET A 149 0.88 0.64 0.03
C MET A 149 0.25 0.42 1.43
N LEU A 150 0.26 -0.81 1.95
CA LEU A 150 -0.15 -1.10 3.32
C LEU A 150 0.77 -0.39 4.32
N LEU A 151 2.08 -0.52 4.14
CA LEU A 151 3.08 0.09 5.04
C LEU A 151 2.94 1.61 5.10
N ILE A 152 2.73 2.28 3.97
CA ILE A 152 2.58 3.74 3.88
C ILE A 152 1.22 4.18 4.44
N PHE A 153 0.11 3.66 3.89
CA PHE A 153 -1.22 4.22 4.10
C PHE A 153 -2.02 3.59 5.23
N ARG A 154 -1.54 2.49 5.82
CA ARG A 154 -2.18 1.80 6.95
C ARG A 154 -1.34 1.78 8.21
N LEU A 155 -0.04 1.51 8.06
CA LEU A 155 0.88 1.46 9.20
C LEU A 155 1.66 2.77 9.41
N GLY A 156 1.59 3.73 8.49
CA GLY A 156 2.24 5.03 8.61
C GLY A 156 3.77 4.95 8.71
N ARG A 157 4.37 3.93 8.08
CA ARG A 157 5.82 3.71 8.10
C ARG A 157 6.57 4.83 7.40
N ALA A 158 7.68 5.29 7.97
CA ALA A 158 8.43 6.45 7.51
C ALA A 158 9.24 6.20 6.24
N ASP A 159 9.82 5.01 6.10
CA ASP A 159 10.87 4.75 5.12
C ASP A 159 10.50 3.69 4.10
N ILE A 160 9.51 3.99 3.27
CA ILE A 160 9.07 3.14 2.15
C ILE A 160 9.24 3.91 0.84
N LEU A 161 9.94 3.29 -0.11
CA LEU A 161 10.10 3.80 -1.48
C LEU A 161 9.58 2.75 -2.47
N PRO A 162 8.38 2.91 -3.01
CA PRO A 162 7.82 1.97 -3.99
C PRO A 162 8.49 2.13 -5.36
N VAL A 163 9.68 1.58 -5.51
CA VAL A 163 10.54 1.78 -6.70
C VAL A 163 9.94 1.26 -8.00
N THR A 164 8.97 0.35 -7.91
CA THR A 164 8.24 -0.19 -9.08
C THR A 164 6.98 0.60 -9.40
N ASP A 165 6.57 1.53 -8.53
CA ASP A 165 5.38 2.36 -8.73
C ASP A 165 5.57 3.37 -9.87
N LEU A 166 4.64 3.34 -10.83
CA LEU A 166 4.72 4.22 -12.00
C LEU A 166 4.60 5.69 -11.64
N GLY A 167 3.74 6.04 -10.68
CA GLY A 167 3.55 7.42 -10.22
C GLY A 167 4.80 7.98 -9.55
N VAL A 168 5.42 7.19 -8.66
CA VAL A 168 6.70 7.57 -8.01
C VAL A 168 7.79 7.76 -9.05
N ARG A 169 7.97 6.82 -9.99
CA ARG A 169 8.98 6.91 -11.06
C ARG A 169 8.72 8.09 -12.00
N LYS A 170 7.45 8.32 -12.38
CA LYS A 170 7.05 9.47 -13.21
C LYS A 170 7.30 10.79 -12.48
N GLY A 171 6.90 10.88 -11.21
CA GLY A 171 7.14 12.07 -10.40
C GLY A 171 8.63 12.39 -10.28
N TYR A 172 9.45 11.37 -10.01
CA TYR A 172 10.91 11.53 -9.98
C TYR A 172 11.46 12.03 -11.33
N MET A 173 11.07 11.36 -12.42
CA MET A 173 11.48 11.76 -13.77
C MET A 173 11.18 13.25 -14.04
N LEU A 174 9.99 13.70 -13.70
CA LEU A 174 9.53 15.07 -13.94
C LEU A 174 10.33 16.11 -13.16
N ILE A 175 10.52 15.91 -11.84
CA ILE A 175 11.18 16.93 -11.01
C ILE A 175 12.69 16.97 -11.22
N PHE A 176 13.31 15.88 -11.67
CA PHE A 176 14.74 15.84 -11.98
C PHE A 176 15.05 16.05 -13.47
N GLY A 177 14.03 16.28 -14.31
CA GLY A 177 14.20 16.57 -15.74
C GLY A 177 14.82 15.41 -16.52
N LEU A 178 14.46 14.17 -16.20
CA LEU A 178 14.95 13.01 -16.93
C LEU A 178 14.10 12.79 -18.20
N ASP A 179 14.73 12.31 -19.27
CA ASP A 179 14.05 11.98 -20.52
C ASP A 179 13.27 10.67 -20.44
N GLU A 180 13.67 9.76 -19.53
CA GLU A 180 13.07 8.42 -19.38
C GLU A 180 12.82 8.08 -17.91
N LEU A 181 11.88 7.16 -17.68
CA LEU A 181 11.59 6.64 -16.34
C LEU A 181 12.84 5.94 -15.76
N PRO A 182 13.32 6.34 -14.57
CA PRO A 182 14.47 5.67 -13.95
C PRO A 182 14.15 4.20 -13.70
N ALA A 183 15.10 3.30 -13.92
CA ALA A 183 14.94 1.89 -13.54
C ALA A 183 14.75 1.78 -12.00
N PRO A 184 14.02 0.79 -11.50
CA PRO A 184 13.75 0.66 -10.07
C PRO A 184 15.01 0.68 -9.20
N ARG A 185 16.06 -0.03 -9.61
CA ARG A 185 17.35 -0.07 -8.89
C ARG A 185 18.06 1.29 -8.89
N ASP A 186 18.00 2.02 -10.00
CA ASP A 186 18.61 3.34 -10.11
C ASP A 186 17.86 4.35 -9.23
N LEU A 187 16.52 4.28 -9.21
CA LEU A 187 15.70 5.11 -8.35
C LEU A 187 16.02 4.86 -6.86
N GLU A 188 16.14 3.60 -6.46
CA GLU A 188 16.50 3.24 -5.09
C GLU A 188 17.82 3.87 -4.66
N GLN A 189 18.87 3.73 -5.49
CA GLN A 189 20.19 4.32 -5.20
C GLN A 189 20.15 5.85 -5.16
N ARG A 190 19.43 6.48 -6.08
CA ARG A 190 19.31 7.93 -6.13
C ARG A 190 18.56 8.53 -4.94
N CYS A 191 17.65 7.78 -4.33
CA CYS A 191 16.82 8.21 -3.21
C CYS A 191 17.34 7.75 -1.84
N GLU A 192 18.55 7.21 -1.75
CA GLU A 192 19.11 6.73 -0.48
C GLU A 192 19.28 7.85 0.55
N HIS A 193 19.64 9.05 0.11
CA HIS A 193 19.82 10.22 0.96
C HIS A 193 18.50 10.80 1.52
N TRP A 194 17.33 10.32 1.09
CA TRP A 194 16.02 10.68 1.65
C TRP A 194 15.66 9.88 2.90
N ARG A 195 16.44 8.84 3.22
CA ARG A 195 16.22 8.08 4.47
C ARG A 195 16.33 8.99 5.69
N PRO A 196 15.52 8.75 6.70
CA PRO A 196 14.54 7.67 6.87
C PRO A 196 13.10 8.06 6.48
N TYR A 197 12.91 9.05 5.59
CA TYR A 197 11.59 9.63 5.29
C TYR A 197 11.12 9.45 3.85
N ARG A 198 11.51 8.32 3.23
CA ARG A 198 11.17 8.05 1.81
C ARG A 198 9.67 7.91 1.55
N SER A 199 8.84 7.59 2.56
CA SER A 199 7.38 7.59 2.41
C SER A 199 6.82 9.00 2.15
N ALA A 200 7.32 10.00 2.86
CA ALA A 200 6.93 11.39 2.62
C ALA A 200 7.40 11.86 1.24
N ALA A 201 8.64 11.53 0.86
CA ALA A 201 9.14 11.83 -0.49
C ALA A 201 8.27 11.19 -1.58
N SER A 202 7.90 9.91 -1.43
CA SER A 202 7.01 9.19 -2.36
C SER A 202 5.66 9.88 -2.51
N TRP A 203 5.08 10.38 -1.42
CA TRP A 203 3.82 11.11 -1.46
C TRP A 203 3.92 12.38 -2.31
N TYR A 204 5.00 13.15 -2.18
CA TYR A 204 5.22 14.33 -3.01
C TYR A 204 5.48 13.98 -4.48
N LEU A 205 6.18 12.88 -4.76
CA LEU A 205 6.38 12.40 -6.14
C LEU A 205 5.06 12.03 -6.81
N TRP A 206 4.12 11.41 -6.09
CA TRP A 206 2.76 11.19 -6.62
C TRP A 206 2.06 12.50 -6.95
N ARG A 207 2.17 13.54 -6.11
CA ARG A 207 1.59 14.87 -6.42
C ARG A 207 2.18 15.48 -7.67
N ALA A 208 3.50 15.36 -7.86
CA ALA A 208 4.15 15.82 -9.10
C ALA A 208 3.65 15.05 -10.33
N ALA A 209 3.46 13.74 -10.21
CA ALA A 209 2.95 12.90 -11.29
C ALA A 209 1.48 13.21 -11.64
N ASP A 210 0.65 13.52 -10.63
CA ASP A 210 -0.77 13.84 -10.78
C ASP A 210 -1.00 15.24 -11.39
N ALA A 211 -0.10 16.20 -11.12
CA ALA A 211 -0.18 17.56 -11.64
C ALA A 211 0.28 17.67 -13.12
N ALA A 212 0.94 16.65 -13.63
CA ALA A 212 1.41 16.64 -15.03
C ALA A 212 0.25 16.37 -15.98
N PRO A 213 0.14 17.10 -17.10
CA PRO A 213 -0.91 16.98 -18.09
C PRO A 213 -0.98 15.60 -18.76
#